data_432bc272453ba253d0a2cd8ba5b35622
#
_entry.id   432bc272453ba253d0a2cd8ba5b35622
#
_cell.length_a   1.000
_cell.length_b   1.000
_cell.length_c   1.000
_cell.angle_alpha   90.00
_cell.angle_beta   90.00
_cell.angle_gamma   90.00
#
_symmetry.space_group_name_H-M   'P 1'
#
loop_
_entity.id
_entity.type
_entity.pdbx_description
1 polymer ?
#
loop_
_entity_poly.entity_id
_entity_poly.type
_entity_poly.pdbx_seq_one_letter_code
_entity_poly.pdbx_strand_id
1 'polypeptide(L)'
;MEGSFPEVNTHEVARKVGKVLSREHEIDLTCPELTVRALLSEKVHLFISEHEIDRKQFDRRKVAERPFFSPISLHPRYARALINLTEAKRGNRVLDPFCGTGGIVLEAALLGMRALGSDIDPQMVEGCRRNLEHFGVEGEVQVADIGDVPSMFGKVGAVATDPPYGRAASTKKEDIDVLYRRGIKASAEVLSPGCRAVIVLPREALSGEMELLELHRQRVHRSLTRHYHIFIRR
;
A
#
# COMPACT_ATOMS: atom_id res chain seq x y z
N MET A 1 -9.57 14.96 3.48
CA MET A 1 -10.76 15.79 3.24
C MET A 1 -10.30 16.93 2.33
N GLU A 2 -10.76 16.96 1.10
CA GLU A 2 -10.66 18.17 0.28
C GLU A 2 -11.73 19.10 0.84
N GLY A 3 -11.29 20.14 1.56
CA GLY A 3 -12.17 21.20 2.01
C GLY A 3 -12.55 22.04 0.80
N SER A 4 -13.82 22.23 0.52
CA SER A 4 -14.25 23.25 -0.43
C SER A 4 -14.32 24.58 0.32
N PHE A 5 -13.68 25.59 -0.22
CA PHE A 5 -13.88 27.00 0.17
C PHE A 5 -14.94 27.56 -0.77
N PRO A 6 -16.24 27.57 -0.41
CA PRO A 6 -17.33 27.95 -1.33
C PRO A 6 -17.26 29.40 -1.80
N GLU A 7 -16.49 30.23 -1.11
CA GLU A 7 -16.33 31.65 -1.44
C GLU A 7 -15.15 31.95 -2.39
N VAL A 8 -14.33 30.94 -2.73
CA VAL A 8 -13.14 31.13 -3.55
C VAL A 8 -13.40 30.64 -4.98
N ASN A 9 -13.40 31.57 -5.94
CA ASN A 9 -13.45 31.24 -7.35
C ASN A 9 -12.08 30.79 -7.84
N THR A 10 -11.91 29.46 -8.01
CA THR A 10 -10.64 28.85 -8.45
C THR A 10 -10.18 29.35 -9.82
N HIS A 11 -11.10 29.69 -10.74
CA HIS A 11 -10.77 30.27 -12.05
C HIS A 11 -10.18 31.68 -11.92
N GLU A 12 -10.68 32.47 -10.98
CA GLU A 12 -10.15 33.82 -10.73
C GLU A 12 -8.73 33.74 -10.13
N VAL A 13 -8.50 32.81 -9.20
CA VAL A 13 -7.15 32.55 -8.64
C VAL A 13 -6.19 32.09 -9.73
N ALA A 14 -6.58 31.12 -10.57
CA ALA A 14 -5.75 30.65 -11.67
C ALA A 14 -5.40 31.77 -12.63
N ARG A 15 -6.37 32.66 -12.97
CA ARG A 15 -6.14 33.83 -13.80
C ARG A 15 -5.18 34.83 -13.18
N LYS A 16 -5.29 35.10 -11.88
CA LYS A 16 -4.36 35.99 -11.15
C LYS A 16 -2.94 35.43 -11.15
N VAL A 17 -2.79 34.14 -10.86
CA VAL A 17 -1.49 33.44 -10.88
C VAL A 17 -0.91 33.47 -12.28
N GLY A 18 -1.69 33.12 -13.31
CA GLY A 18 -1.28 33.17 -14.71
C GLY A 18 -0.83 34.57 -15.15
N LYS A 19 -1.54 35.62 -14.72
CA LYS A 19 -1.15 37.02 -15.02
C LYS A 19 0.18 37.42 -14.41
N VAL A 20 0.53 36.86 -13.24
CA VAL A 20 1.85 37.12 -12.64
C VAL A 20 2.93 36.37 -13.39
N LEU A 21 2.70 35.09 -13.66
CA LEU A 21 3.65 34.22 -14.38
C LEU A 21 3.88 34.66 -15.83
N SER A 22 2.86 35.20 -16.50
CA SER A 22 2.97 35.67 -17.90
C SER A 22 3.92 36.84 -18.12
N ARG A 23 4.45 37.44 -17.05
CA ARG A 23 5.48 38.51 -17.16
C ARG A 23 6.84 37.97 -17.59
N GLU A 24 7.12 36.70 -17.28
CA GLU A 24 8.45 36.11 -17.51
C GLU A 24 8.35 34.77 -18.27
N HIS A 25 7.15 34.20 -18.40
CA HIS A 25 6.91 32.91 -19.02
C HIS A 25 5.74 32.94 -19.99
N GLU A 26 5.83 32.19 -21.07
CA GLU A 26 4.69 31.93 -21.96
C GLU A 26 3.69 31.00 -21.27
N ILE A 27 2.39 31.34 -21.33
CA ILE A 27 1.33 30.56 -20.72
C ILE A 27 0.66 29.65 -21.75
N ASP A 28 0.92 28.37 -21.69
CA ASP A 28 0.26 27.33 -22.49
C ASP A 28 -0.66 26.48 -21.59
N LEU A 29 -1.96 26.48 -21.89
CA LEU A 29 -2.97 25.70 -21.19
C LEU A 29 -3.24 24.33 -21.83
N THR A 30 -2.65 24.06 -22.99
CA THR A 30 -2.92 22.86 -23.77
C THR A 30 -1.80 21.85 -23.67
N CYS A 31 -0.55 22.28 -23.83
CA CYS A 31 0.64 21.41 -23.79
C CYS A 31 1.81 22.11 -23.08
N PRO A 32 1.67 22.43 -21.79
CA PRO A 32 2.70 23.15 -21.05
C PRO A 32 3.93 22.29 -20.79
N GLU A 33 5.13 22.89 -20.86
CA GLU A 33 6.37 22.24 -20.42
C GLU A 33 6.37 22.04 -18.89
N LEU A 34 5.81 23.00 -18.13
CA LEU A 34 5.69 22.95 -16.68
C LEU A 34 4.26 23.29 -16.26
N THR A 35 3.73 22.49 -15.35
CA THR A 35 2.42 22.75 -14.75
C THR A 35 2.56 23.32 -13.35
N VAL A 36 2.09 24.56 -13.14
CA VAL A 36 2.02 25.17 -11.81
C VAL A 36 0.65 24.87 -11.20
N ARG A 37 0.63 24.30 -10.02
CA ARG A 37 -0.59 24.06 -9.22
C ARG A 37 -0.63 24.98 -8.02
N ALA A 38 -1.79 25.55 -7.73
CA ALA A 38 -2.06 26.33 -6.54
C ALA A 38 -2.94 25.53 -5.57
N LEU A 39 -2.45 25.34 -4.34
CA LEU A 39 -3.25 24.82 -3.24
C LEU A 39 -3.65 25.98 -2.34
N LEU A 40 -4.95 26.13 -2.15
CA LEU A 40 -5.52 27.16 -1.28
C LEU A 40 -5.80 26.54 0.10
N SER A 41 -5.23 27.16 1.14
CA SER A 41 -5.50 26.87 2.53
C SER A 41 -5.62 28.21 3.28
N GLU A 42 -5.12 28.35 4.48
CA GLU A 42 -4.91 29.67 5.12
C GLU A 42 -3.91 30.53 4.35
N LYS A 43 -3.10 29.90 3.51
CA LYS A 43 -2.13 30.54 2.59
C LYS A 43 -2.28 29.93 1.21
N VAL A 44 -1.74 30.62 0.19
CA VAL A 44 -1.62 30.08 -1.17
C VAL A 44 -0.26 29.41 -1.29
N HIS A 45 -0.26 28.11 -1.60
CA HIS A 45 0.94 27.34 -1.89
C HIS A 45 1.04 27.08 -3.38
N LEU A 46 2.17 27.42 -3.99
CA LEU A 46 2.44 27.12 -5.40
C LEU A 46 3.39 25.94 -5.50
N PHE A 47 3.09 25.02 -6.41
CA PHE A 47 3.88 23.82 -6.66
C PHE A 47 4.12 23.67 -8.17
N ILE A 48 5.30 23.20 -8.54
CA ILE A 48 5.57 22.68 -9.88
C ILE A 48 5.19 21.20 -9.88
N SER A 49 4.32 20.81 -10.82
CA SER A 49 3.93 19.41 -11.00
C SER A 49 4.94 18.72 -11.90
N GLU A 50 5.86 17.95 -11.32
CA GLU A 50 6.88 17.22 -12.09
C GLU A 50 6.31 15.96 -12.76
N HIS A 51 5.37 15.28 -12.09
CA HIS A 51 4.76 14.05 -12.58
C HIS A 51 3.26 14.00 -12.27
N GLU A 52 2.49 13.49 -13.19
CA GLU A 52 1.08 13.16 -12.99
C GLU A 52 0.90 11.65 -12.90
N ILE A 53 0.29 11.20 -11.79
CA ILE A 53 0.00 9.78 -11.60
C ILE A 53 -1.37 9.48 -12.22
N ASP A 54 -1.41 8.58 -13.22
CA ASP A 54 -2.67 8.04 -13.72
C ASP A 54 -3.38 7.23 -12.62
N ARG A 55 -4.32 7.87 -11.94
CA ARG A 55 -5.10 7.23 -10.86
C ARG A 55 -6.01 6.12 -11.39
N LYS A 56 -6.41 6.16 -12.67
CA LYS A 56 -7.27 5.15 -13.30
C LYS A 56 -6.55 3.80 -13.44
N GLN A 57 -5.21 3.80 -13.44
CA GLN A 57 -4.44 2.56 -13.44
C GLN A 57 -4.82 1.62 -12.27
N PHE A 58 -5.18 2.18 -11.10
CA PHE A 58 -5.59 1.40 -9.94
C PHE A 58 -6.98 0.80 -10.12
N ASP A 59 -7.88 1.49 -10.83
CA ASP A 59 -9.23 1.00 -11.09
C ASP A 59 -9.23 -0.24 -11.98
N ARG A 60 -8.27 -0.34 -12.91
CA ARG A 60 -8.10 -1.52 -13.79
C ARG A 60 -7.66 -2.78 -13.03
N ARG A 61 -7.19 -2.64 -11.80
CA ARG A 61 -6.69 -3.74 -10.93
C ARG A 61 -7.48 -3.91 -9.65
N LYS A 62 -8.58 -3.16 -9.50
CA LYS A 62 -9.44 -3.32 -8.32
C LYS A 62 -9.98 -4.75 -8.22
N VAL A 63 -10.44 -5.11 -7.05
CA VAL A 63 -10.84 -6.48 -6.70
C VAL A 63 -11.80 -7.10 -7.71
N ALA A 64 -12.81 -6.33 -8.17
CA ALA A 64 -13.82 -6.79 -9.14
C ALA A 64 -13.28 -7.07 -10.55
N GLU A 65 -12.10 -6.55 -10.90
CA GLU A 65 -11.46 -6.72 -12.20
C GLU A 65 -10.47 -7.90 -12.22
N ARG A 66 -10.34 -8.62 -11.12
CA ARG A 66 -9.41 -9.77 -10.99
C ARG A 66 -10.13 -11.08 -11.31
N PRO A 67 -9.47 -12.05 -11.98
CA PRO A 67 -10.02 -13.38 -12.24
C PRO A 67 -10.44 -14.13 -10.98
N PHE A 68 -9.69 -13.90 -9.90
CA PHE A 68 -10.01 -14.44 -8.58
C PHE A 68 -10.05 -13.30 -7.55
N PHE A 69 -11.16 -13.19 -6.83
CA PHE A 69 -11.33 -12.12 -5.85
C PHE A 69 -11.90 -12.62 -4.52
N SER A 70 -11.59 -11.87 -3.46
CA SER A 70 -12.25 -11.98 -2.17
C SER A 70 -12.74 -10.59 -1.76
N PRO A 71 -13.97 -10.46 -1.20
CA PRO A 71 -14.53 -9.16 -0.82
C PRO A 71 -13.69 -8.38 0.19
N ILE A 72 -12.79 -9.06 0.90
CA ILE A 72 -11.97 -8.51 1.99
C ILE A 72 -10.63 -7.96 1.47
N SER A 73 -10.36 -8.02 0.16
CA SER A 73 -9.09 -7.59 -0.40
C SER A 73 -8.88 -6.08 -0.34
N LEU A 74 -7.64 -5.66 -0.08
CA LEU A 74 -7.25 -4.26 -0.05
C LEU A 74 -7.32 -3.64 -1.46
N HIS A 75 -7.82 -2.40 -1.55
CA HIS A 75 -7.84 -1.66 -2.82
C HIS A 75 -6.40 -1.41 -3.31
N PRO A 76 -6.09 -1.53 -4.62
CA PRO A 76 -4.73 -1.44 -5.17
C PRO A 76 -3.96 -0.18 -4.75
N ARG A 77 -4.65 0.97 -4.66
CA ARG A 77 -4.04 2.23 -4.19
C ARG A 77 -3.45 2.11 -2.79
N TYR A 78 -4.13 1.41 -1.88
CA TYR A 78 -3.65 1.21 -0.52
C TYR A 78 -2.58 0.14 -0.46
N ALA A 79 -2.69 -0.94 -1.25
CA ALA A 79 -1.63 -1.93 -1.40
C ALA A 79 -0.33 -1.27 -1.91
N ARG A 80 -0.43 -0.38 -2.92
CA ARG A 80 0.70 0.42 -3.41
C ARG A 80 1.28 1.32 -2.32
N ALA A 81 0.43 1.96 -1.53
CA ALA A 81 0.86 2.82 -0.43
C ALA A 81 1.63 2.02 0.65
N LEU A 82 1.17 0.81 1.01
CA LEU A 82 1.91 -0.06 1.93
C LEU A 82 3.32 -0.31 1.44
N ILE A 83 3.46 -0.70 0.17
CA ILE A 83 4.78 -1.00 -0.41
C ILE A 83 5.67 0.24 -0.40
N ASN A 84 5.14 1.40 -0.79
CA ASN A 84 5.90 2.64 -0.79
C ASN A 84 6.41 3.01 0.62
N LEU A 85 5.60 2.79 1.65
CA LEU A 85 5.97 3.06 3.05
C LEU A 85 7.09 2.14 3.56
N THR A 86 7.33 0.99 2.91
CA THR A 86 8.48 0.14 3.23
C THR A 86 9.80 0.73 2.75
N GLU A 87 9.79 1.71 1.85
CA GLU A 87 10.94 2.28 1.14
C GLU A 87 11.75 1.26 0.32
N ALA A 88 11.19 0.07 0.09
CA ALA A 88 11.83 -0.93 -0.75
C ALA A 88 12.05 -0.42 -2.17
N LYS A 89 13.18 -0.80 -2.76
CA LYS A 89 13.59 -0.40 -4.11
C LYS A 89 13.28 -1.53 -5.11
N ARG A 90 13.25 -1.17 -6.39
CA ARG A 90 13.15 -2.15 -7.49
C ARG A 90 14.19 -3.26 -7.32
N GLY A 91 13.78 -4.52 -7.49
CA GLY A 91 14.62 -5.69 -7.29
C GLY A 91 14.73 -6.19 -5.85
N ASN A 92 14.29 -5.43 -4.85
CA ASN A 92 14.22 -5.93 -3.47
C ASN A 92 13.20 -7.05 -3.34
N ARG A 93 13.46 -7.99 -2.43
CA ARG A 93 12.51 -9.02 -2.01
C ARG A 93 11.49 -8.39 -1.06
N VAL A 94 10.21 -8.41 -1.44
CA VAL A 94 9.08 -7.89 -0.66
C VAL A 94 8.13 -9.02 -0.38
N LEU A 95 7.83 -9.27 0.89
CA LEU A 95 7.00 -10.37 1.36
C LEU A 95 5.66 -9.86 1.91
N ASP A 96 4.57 -10.49 1.48
CA ASP A 96 3.27 -10.46 2.13
C ASP A 96 2.95 -11.84 2.74
N PRO A 97 3.14 -12.04 4.06
CA PRO A 97 2.91 -13.32 4.71
C PRO A 97 1.43 -13.67 4.97
N PHE A 98 0.50 -12.79 4.57
CA PHE A 98 -0.95 -13.01 4.61
C PHE A 98 -1.55 -12.58 3.27
N CYS A 99 -1.01 -13.12 2.17
CA CYS A 99 -1.21 -12.55 0.84
C CYS A 99 -2.65 -12.63 0.30
N GLY A 100 -3.46 -13.54 0.82
CA GLY A 100 -4.82 -13.75 0.33
C GLY A 100 -4.85 -13.89 -1.19
N THR A 101 -5.66 -13.07 -1.86
CA THR A 101 -5.77 -13.06 -3.34
C THR A 101 -4.62 -12.30 -4.04
N GLY A 102 -3.57 -11.92 -3.33
CA GLY A 102 -2.34 -11.35 -3.88
C GLY A 102 -2.37 -9.86 -4.18
N GLY A 103 -3.22 -9.07 -3.52
CA GLY A 103 -3.33 -7.64 -3.79
C GLY A 103 -2.02 -6.87 -3.61
N ILE A 104 -1.31 -7.13 -2.53
CA ILE A 104 -0.01 -6.50 -2.22
C ILE A 104 1.10 -7.11 -3.08
N VAL A 105 1.11 -8.44 -3.24
CA VAL A 105 2.08 -9.17 -4.09
C VAL A 105 2.05 -8.65 -5.53
N LEU A 106 0.84 -8.47 -6.09
CA LEU A 106 0.64 -7.91 -7.43
C LEU A 106 1.23 -6.49 -7.55
N GLU A 107 0.95 -5.61 -6.60
CA GLU A 107 1.46 -4.25 -6.64
C GLU A 107 2.99 -4.19 -6.45
N ALA A 108 3.58 -5.10 -5.67
CA ALA A 108 5.04 -5.23 -5.54
C ALA A 108 5.67 -5.69 -6.87
N ALA A 109 5.09 -6.71 -7.51
CA ALA A 109 5.56 -7.22 -8.80
C ALA A 109 5.50 -6.14 -9.90
N LEU A 110 4.40 -5.38 -9.97
CA LEU A 110 4.23 -4.26 -10.91
C LEU A 110 5.25 -3.11 -10.70
N LEU A 111 5.82 -2.98 -9.50
CA LEU A 111 6.93 -2.07 -9.22
C LEU A 111 8.31 -2.65 -9.58
N GLY A 112 8.36 -3.89 -10.11
CA GLY A 112 9.60 -4.58 -10.45
C GLY A 112 10.37 -5.08 -9.24
N MET A 113 9.69 -5.33 -8.13
CA MET A 113 10.24 -6.00 -6.96
C MET A 113 10.13 -7.52 -7.11
N ARG A 114 10.96 -8.27 -6.39
CA ARG A 114 10.80 -9.73 -6.24
C ARG A 114 9.68 -9.96 -5.23
N ALA A 115 8.47 -10.15 -5.74
CA ALA A 115 7.28 -10.27 -4.94
C ALA A 115 7.14 -11.69 -4.37
N LEU A 116 6.98 -11.79 -3.07
CA LEU A 116 6.83 -13.02 -2.31
C LEU A 116 5.51 -12.98 -1.55
N GLY A 117 4.84 -14.11 -1.45
CA GLY A 117 3.59 -14.21 -0.69
C GLY A 117 3.38 -15.56 -0.07
N SER A 118 2.66 -15.60 1.06
CA SER A 118 2.13 -16.83 1.62
C SER A 118 0.74 -16.63 2.18
N ASP A 119 -0.02 -17.69 2.19
CA ASP A 119 -1.31 -17.77 2.87
C ASP A 119 -1.51 -19.20 3.39
N ILE A 120 -2.24 -19.35 4.47
CA ILE A 120 -2.55 -20.66 5.03
C ILE A 120 -3.62 -21.41 4.22
N ASP A 121 -4.39 -20.68 3.41
CA ASP A 121 -5.44 -21.21 2.57
C ASP A 121 -4.91 -21.48 1.15
N PRO A 122 -4.86 -22.76 0.71
CA PRO A 122 -4.42 -23.12 -0.63
C PRO A 122 -5.25 -22.47 -1.75
N GLN A 123 -6.53 -22.20 -1.51
CA GLN A 123 -7.40 -21.54 -2.49
C GLN A 123 -6.98 -20.08 -2.70
N MET A 124 -6.59 -19.39 -1.64
CA MET A 124 -6.07 -18.02 -1.72
C MET A 124 -4.77 -17.98 -2.51
N VAL A 125 -3.85 -18.90 -2.22
CA VAL A 125 -2.57 -19.02 -2.95
C VAL A 125 -2.78 -19.29 -4.44
N GLU A 126 -3.66 -20.21 -4.79
CA GLU A 126 -4.00 -20.50 -6.18
C GLU A 126 -4.66 -19.28 -6.87
N GLY A 127 -5.59 -18.64 -6.18
CA GLY A 127 -6.20 -17.39 -6.65
C GLY A 127 -5.19 -16.26 -6.85
N CYS A 128 -4.22 -16.14 -5.96
CA CYS A 128 -3.12 -15.19 -6.09
C CYS A 128 -2.29 -15.47 -7.37
N ARG A 129 -1.91 -16.71 -7.63
CA ARG A 129 -1.16 -17.11 -8.83
C ARG A 129 -1.92 -16.75 -10.11
N ARG A 130 -3.22 -17.07 -10.18
CA ARG A 130 -4.08 -16.72 -11.32
C ARG A 130 -4.18 -15.21 -11.53
N ASN A 131 -4.23 -14.44 -10.46
CA ASN A 131 -4.22 -12.98 -10.55
C ASN A 131 -2.90 -12.43 -11.08
N LEU A 132 -1.75 -12.94 -10.60
CA LEU A 132 -0.43 -12.55 -11.10
C LEU A 132 -0.27 -12.86 -12.58
N GLU A 133 -0.65 -14.08 -13.02
CA GLU A 133 -0.64 -14.50 -14.41
C GLU A 133 -1.50 -13.59 -15.30
N HIS A 134 -2.72 -13.28 -14.86
CA HIS A 134 -3.65 -12.38 -15.59
C HIS A 134 -3.05 -10.99 -15.86
N PHE A 135 -2.29 -10.46 -14.91
CA PHE A 135 -1.62 -9.16 -15.06
C PHE A 135 -0.21 -9.26 -15.67
N GLY A 136 0.22 -10.43 -16.09
CA GLY A 136 1.51 -10.66 -16.77
C GLY A 136 2.71 -10.34 -15.87
N VAL A 137 2.61 -10.62 -14.56
CA VAL A 137 3.69 -10.43 -13.61
C VAL A 137 4.00 -11.71 -12.85
N GLU A 138 5.25 -11.81 -12.37
CA GLU A 138 5.73 -12.98 -11.63
C GLU A 138 5.77 -12.67 -10.12
N GLY A 139 5.54 -13.71 -9.33
CA GLY A 139 5.69 -13.70 -7.88
C GLY A 139 5.79 -15.12 -7.34
N GLU A 140 6.59 -15.31 -6.30
CA GLU A 140 6.71 -16.57 -5.60
C GLU A 140 5.64 -16.63 -4.50
N VAL A 141 4.64 -17.53 -4.65
CA VAL A 141 3.53 -17.65 -3.70
C VAL A 141 3.42 -19.09 -3.20
N GLN A 142 3.36 -19.27 -1.88
CA GLN A 142 3.38 -20.58 -1.25
C GLN A 142 2.29 -20.73 -0.18
N VAL A 143 1.80 -21.96 0.00
CA VAL A 143 0.90 -22.28 1.12
C VAL A 143 1.76 -22.46 2.36
N ALA A 144 1.55 -21.64 3.38
CA ALA A 144 2.31 -21.70 4.62
C ALA A 144 1.52 -21.21 5.83
N ASP A 145 1.76 -21.79 6.98
CA ASP A 145 1.44 -21.16 8.26
C ASP A 145 2.43 -20.02 8.52
N ILE A 146 1.99 -18.97 9.20
CA ILE A 146 2.84 -17.81 9.51
C ILE A 146 4.11 -18.18 10.29
N GLY A 147 4.08 -19.27 11.07
CA GLY A 147 5.24 -19.78 11.81
C GLY A 147 6.32 -20.38 10.91
N ASP A 148 5.96 -20.85 9.71
CA ASP A 148 6.88 -21.50 8.76
C ASP A 148 7.55 -20.48 7.82
N VAL A 149 6.99 -19.28 7.73
CA VAL A 149 7.45 -18.21 6.83
C VAL A 149 8.95 -17.89 6.95
N PRO A 150 9.55 -17.80 8.17
CA PRO A 150 10.98 -17.52 8.30
C PRO A 150 11.88 -18.59 7.68
N SER A 151 11.55 -19.86 7.83
CA SER A 151 12.31 -20.96 7.26
C SER A 151 12.15 -21.08 5.75
N MET A 152 10.98 -20.71 5.24
CA MET A 152 10.60 -20.83 3.84
C MET A 152 11.17 -19.75 2.95
N PHE A 153 11.11 -18.49 3.38
CA PHE A 153 11.54 -17.36 2.56
C PHE A 153 12.91 -16.79 2.95
N GLY A 154 13.42 -17.09 4.16
CA GLY A 154 14.68 -16.52 4.64
C GLY A 154 14.62 -14.98 4.75
N LYS A 155 15.73 -14.29 4.47
CA LYS A 155 15.79 -12.83 4.60
C LYS A 155 15.17 -12.10 3.43
N VAL A 156 14.41 -11.03 3.74
CA VAL A 156 13.75 -10.14 2.78
C VAL A 156 14.13 -8.67 3.05
N GLY A 157 13.98 -7.84 2.02
CA GLY A 157 14.24 -6.41 2.08
C GLY A 157 13.05 -5.59 2.57
N ALA A 158 11.85 -6.17 2.59
CA ALA A 158 10.66 -5.52 3.14
C ALA A 158 9.54 -6.51 3.42
N VAL A 159 8.68 -6.16 4.36
CA VAL A 159 7.39 -6.82 4.61
C VAL A 159 6.26 -5.79 4.44
N ALA A 160 5.24 -6.14 3.66
CA ALA A 160 4.04 -5.32 3.52
C ALA A 160 2.83 -6.25 3.59
N THR A 161 1.93 -6.06 4.56
CA THR A 161 0.85 -7.02 4.80
C THR A 161 -0.38 -6.42 5.46
N ASP A 162 -1.54 -7.02 5.16
CA ASP A 162 -2.86 -6.69 5.70
C ASP A 162 -3.49 -7.97 6.28
N PRO A 163 -3.11 -8.41 7.50
CA PRO A 163 -3.61 -9.63 8.13
C PRO A 163 -5.15 -9.63 8.30
N PRO A 164 -5.78 -10.79 8.46
CA PRO A 164 -7.24 -10.90 8.62
C PRO A 164 -7.75 -10.17 9.87
N TYR A 165 -8.97 -9.57 9.81
CA TYR A 165 -9.58 -8.77 10.90
C TYR A 165 -10.67 -9.54 11.67
N GLY A 166 -10.45 -10.78 12.05
CA GLY A 166 -11.37 -11.54 12.91
C GLY A 166 -12.34 -12.46 12.17
N ARG A 167 -13.57 -12.62 12.66
CA ARG A 167 -14.49 -13.72 12.33
C ARG A 167 -14.83 -13.95 10.86
N ALA A 168 -14.63 -12.99 9.99
CA ALA A 168 -14.95 -13.09 8.56
C ALA A 168 -13.81 -13.70 7.73
N ALA A 169 -12.62 -13.90 8.32
CA ALA A 169 -11.47 -14.49 7.66
C ALA A 169 -11.15 -15.86 8.27
N SER A 170 -10.62 -16.78 7.48
CA SER A 170 -10.24 -18.12 7.91
C SER A 170 -9.03 -18.06 8.83
N THR A 171 -9.24 -17.85 10.15
CA THR A 171 -8.18 -17.91 11.16
C THR A 171 -7.93 -19.33 11.68
N LYS A 172 -8.57 -20.36 11.07
CA LYS A 172 -8.56 -21.75 11.60
C LYS A 172 -8.86 -21.85 13.11
N LYS A 173 -9.68 -20.92 13.66
CA LYS A 173 -10.07 -20.80 15.07
C LYS A 173 -8.96 -20.29 16.00
N GLU A 174 -7.83 -19.81 15.50
CA GLU A 174 -6.81 -19.15 16.30
C GLU A 174 -7.33 -17.80 16.82
N ASP A 175 -6.95 -17.46 18.05
CA ASP A 175 -7.20 -16.12 18.61
C ASP A 175 -6.47 -15.06 17.77
N ILE A 176 -7.20 -14.02 17.38
CA ILE A 176 -6.69 -13.00 16.46
C ILE A 176 -5.47 -12.24 17.03
N ASP A 177 -5.39 -12.10 18.34
CA ASP A 177 -4.26 -11.42 18.99
C ASP A 177 -3.01 -12.30 18.98
N VAL A 178 -3.20 -13.61 19.08
CA VAL A 178 -2.11 -14.57 18.95
C VAL A 178 -1.59 -14.55 17.52
N LEU A 179 -2.49 -14.55 16.52
CA LEU A 179 -2.11 -14.47 15.12
C LEU A 179 -1.32 -13.18 14.82
N TYR A 180 -1.75 -12.02 15.34
CA TYR A 180 -1.03 -10.76 15.13
C TYR A 180 0.37 -10.79 15.75
N ARG A 181 0.53 -11.30 16.97
CA ARG A 181 1.85 -11.44 17.60
C ARG A 181 2.77 -12.36 16.79
N ARG A 182 2.25 -13.51 16.33
CA ARG A 182 2.98 -14.44 15.46
C ARG A 182 3.39 -13.76 14.16
N GLY A 183 2.48 -12.99 13.53
CA GLY A 183 2.74 -12.24 12.31
C GLY A 183 3.82 -11.18 12.48
N ILE A 184 3.78 -10.40 13.56
CA ILE A 184 4.81 -9.40 13.87
C ILE A 184 6.16 -10.10 14.12
N LYS A 185 6.18 -11.19 14.89
CA LYS A 185 7.39 -11.98 15.18
C LYS A 185 7.99 -12.55 13.90
N ALA A 186 7.22 -13.25 13.08
CA ALA A 186 7.69 -13.81 11.82
C ALA A 186 8.21 -12.72 10.86
N SER A 187 7.53 -11.56 10.81
CA SER A 187 7.98 -10.40 10.04
C SER A 187 9.34 -9.88 10.52
N ALA A 188 9.54 -9.81 11.84
CA ALA A 188 10.82 -9.41 12.42
C ALA A 188 11.94 -10.42 12.10
N GLU A 189 11.63 -11.71 12.12
CA GLU A 189 12.59 -12.77 11.84
C GLU A 189 13.06 -12.77 10.38
N VAL A 190 12.15 -12.56 9.42
CA VAL A 190 12.51 -12.53 7.98
C VAL A 190 13.13 -11.22 7.54
N LEU A 191 12.80 -10.11 8.18
CA LEU A 191 13.25 -8.79 7.77
C LEU A 191 14.77 -8.64 7.97
N SER A 192 15.47 -8.09 6.99
CA SER A 192 16.89 -7.75 7.11
C SER A 192 17.08 -6.54 8.04
N PRO A 193 18.22 -6.42 8.76
CA PRO A 193 18.51 -5.23 9.57
C PRO A 193 18.45 -3.94 8.74
N GLY A 194 17.90 -2.87 9.32
CA GLY A 194 17.70 -1.58 8.66
C GLY A 194 16.51 -1.54 7.70
N CYS A 195 15.81 -2.66 7.47
CA CYS A 195 14.66 -2.73 6.59
C CYS A 195 13.34 -2.51 7.34
N ARG A 196 12.28 -2.19 6.58
CA ARG A 196 10.97 -1.82 7.14
C ARG A 196 9.91 -2.90 6.90
N ALA A 197 9.03 -3.05 7.90
CA ALA A 197 7.77 -3.76 7.77
C ALA A 197 6.59 -2.79 7.88
N VAL A 198 5.63 -2.88 6.98
CA VAL A 198 4.37 -2.15 7.05
C VAL A 198 3.24 -3.15 7.26
N ILE A 199 2.64 -3.10 8.45
CA ILE A 199 1.60 -4.04 8.88
C ILE A 199 0.32 -3.26 9.17
N VAL A 200 -0.78 -3.64 8.53
CA VAL A 200 -2.09 -3.03 8.75
C VAL A 200 -2.86 -3.83 9.78
N LEU A 201 -3.35 -3.18 10.83
CA LEU A 201 -4.14 -3.80 11.86
C LEU A 201 -5.42 -2.97 12.12
N PRO A 202 -6.51 -3.57 12.66
CA PRO A 202 -7.74 -2.83 12.99
C PRO A 202 -7.61 -1.99 14.27
N ARG A 203 -6.46 -2.02 14.92
CA ARG A 203 -6.13 -1.31 16.17
C ARG A 203 -4.65 -0.98 16.23
N GLU A 204 -4.25 -0.22 17.23
CA GLU A 204 -2.83 0.04 17.49
C GLU A 204 -2.09 -1.26 17.84
N ALA A 205 -0.87 -1.38 17.36
CA ALA A 205 -0.06 -2.56 17.54
C ALA A 205 0.28 -2.80 19.02
N LEU A 206 0.36 -4.06 19.33
CA LEU A 206 1.06 -4.52 20.50
C LEU A 206 2.57 -4.26 20.31
N SER A 207 3.28 -3.88 21.37
CA SER A 207 4.75 -3.81 21.39
C SER A 207 5.34 -5.14 20.91
N GLY A 208 6.31 -5.09 20.03
CA GLY A 208 6.92 -6.27 19.41
C GLY A 208 8.44 -6.15 19.27
N GLU A 209 9.03 -7.09 18.55
CA GLU A 209 10.48 -7.23 18.32
C GLU A 209 11.06 -6.18 17.33
N MET A 210 10.22 -5.30 16.81
CA MET A 210 10.62 -4.22 15.91
C MET A 210 10.29 -2.86 16.51
N GLU A 211 11.05 -1.84 16.17
CA GLU A 211 10.77 -0.47 16.58
C GLU A 211 9.67 0.13 15.69
N LEU A 212 8.65 0.71 16.29
CA LEU A 212 7.62 1.47 15.59
C LEU A 212 8.16 2.85 15.23
N LEU A 213 8.27 3.14 13.93
CA LEU A 213 8.67 4.46 13.44
C LEU A 213 7.49 5.40 13.31
N GLU A 214 6.39 4.93 12.68
CA GLU A 214 5.24 5.75 12.36
C GLU A 214 3.94 4.94 12.49
N LEU A 215 2.85 5.65 12.79
CA LEU A 215 1.51 5.11 12.83
C LEU A 215 0.55 6.03 12.10
N HIS A 216 -0.04 5.54 11.00
CA HIS A 216 -1.07 6.26 10.27
C HIS A 216 -2.43 5.58 10.43
N ARG A 217 -3.49 6.38 10.45
CA ARG A 217 -4.87 5.88 10.62
C ARG A 217 -5.72 6.23 9.42
N GLN A 218 -6.47 5.26 8.93
CA GLN A 218 -7.44 5.44 7.87
C GLN A 218 -8.81 4.95 8.34
N ARG A 219 -9.78 5.85 8.43
CA ARG A 219 -11.16 5.45 8.65
C ARG A 219 -11.74 4.89 7.36
N VAL A 220 -12.11 3.61 7.36
CA VAL A 220 -12.71 2.93 6.22
C VAL A 220 -14.23 3.07 6.24
N HIS A 221 -14.86 2.76 7.37
CA HIS A 221 -16.28 2.95 7.64
C HIS A 221 -16.54 3.08 9.15
N ARG A 222 -17.83 3.14 9.54
CA ARG A 222 -18.22 3.43 10.93
C ARG A 222 -17.57 2.50 11.97
N SER A 223 -17.36 1.23 11.64
CA SER A 223 -16.85 0.20 12.55
C SER A 223 -15.41 -0.27 12.25
N LEU A 224 -14.73 0.31 11.23
CA LEU A 224 -13.38 -0.08 10.88
C LEU A 224 -12.48 1.13 10.67
N THR A 225 -11.42 1.21 11.46
CA THR A 225 -10.26 2.06 11.22
C THR A 225 -9.05 1.15 11.01
N ARG A 226 -8.35 1.33 9.90
CA ARG A 226 -7.07 0.67 9.64
C ARG A 226 -5.95 1.48 10.24
N HIS A 227 -5.04 0.79 10.92
CA HIS A 227 -3.83 1.36 11.50
C HIS A 227 -2.64 0.81 10.74
N TYR A 228 -1.92 1.66 10.01
CA TYR A 228 -0.74 1.34 9.23
C TYR A 228 0.47 1.55 10.13
N HIS A 229 1.05 0.46 10.60
CA HIS A 229 2.23 0.47 11.46
C HIS A 229 3.47 0.33 10.58
N ILE A 230 4.35 1.31 10.63
CA ILE A 230 5.65 1.26 9.98
C ILE A 230 6.70 0.92 11.02
N PHE A 231 7.20 -0.29 10.95
CA PHE A 231 8.25 -0.79 11.82
C PHE A 231 9.59 -0.82 11.11
N ILE A 232 10.68 -0.72 11.88
CA ILE A 232 12.04 -0.98 11.42
C ILE A 232 12.66 -2.09 12.26
N ARG A 233 13.42 -2.98 11.59
CA ARG A 233 14.28 -3.92 12.26
C ARG A 233 15.65 -3.27 12.47
N ARG A 234 16.05 -3.08 13.71
CA ARG A 234 17.41 -2.65 14.07
C ARG A 234 18.39 -3.82 14.08
#